data_484496e47e11e01ec82af4e63c264920
#
_entry.id   484496e47e11e01ec82af4e63c264920
#
_cell.length_a   1.000
_cell.length_b   1.000
_cell.length_c   1.000
_cell.angle_alpha   90.00
_cell.angle_beta   90.00
_cell.angle_gamma   90.00
#
_symmetry.space_group_name_H-M   'P 1'
#
loop_
_entity.id
_entity.type
_entity.pdbx_description
1 polymer ?
#
loop_
_entity_poly.entity_id
_entity_poly.type
_entity_poly.pdbx_seq_one_letter_code
_entity_poly.pdbx_strand_id
1 'polypeptide(L)'
;MRPLFLIGLPGVGKSTIGRLVAERVELTFVDTDLFVESRYHASISSMVACCGIDKFRKRERAALLELLQAEDTLIATGGGLPIWEDNMDRMLANGLVVYLRSPLDLLAERLYTVRATRPAVAEKTHSEVRDYLESISEKREPYYSRAQVVVPIGHLRSAEEEREAAEQVIEAIRHHMEKEDA
;
A
#
# COMPACT_ATOMS: atom_id res chain seq x y z
N MET A 1 -4.58 -18.32 -7.94
CA MET A 1 -5.53 -17.36 -7.32
C MET A 1 -5.28 -15.98 -7.91
N ARG A 2 -6.33 -15.14 -8.07
CA ARG A 2 -6.16 -13.74 -8.53
C ARG A 2 -5.28 -12.95 -7.54
N PRO A 3 -4.56 -11.91 -7.98
CA PRO A 3 -3.70 -11.13 -7.09
C PRO A 3 -4.47 -10.43 -5.97
N LEU A 4 -3.79 -10.30 -4.82
CA LEU A 4 -4.26 -9.52 -3.67
C LEU A 4 -3.53 -8.17 -3.67
N PHE A 5 -4.25 -7.07 -3.59
CA PHE A 5 -3.67 -5.72 -3.54
C PHE A 5 -3.82 -5.13 -2.14
N LEU A 6 -2.72 -4.77 -1.49
CA LEU A 6 -2.74 -3.98 -0.26
C LEU A 6 -2.59 -2.50 -0.58
N ILE A 7 -3.60 -1.72 -0.24
CA ILE A 7 -3.62 -0.26 -0.37
C ILE A 7 -3.68 0.41 1.01
N GLY A 8 -3.34 1.68 1.08
CA GLY A 8 -3.39 2.46 2.31
C GLY A 8 -2.40 3.61 2.34
N LEU A 9 -2.52 4.48 3.33
CA LEU A 9 -1.66 5.64 3.49
C LEU A 9 -0.19 5.26 3.80
N PRO A 10 0.77 6.18 3.58
CA PRO A 10 2.14 5.99 4.03
C PRO A 10 2.21 5.72 5.53
N GLY A 11 3.07 4.81 5.95
CA GLY A 11 3.23 4.45 7.38
C GLY A 11 2.24 3.40 7.90
N VAL A 12 1.22 2.97 7.13
CA VAL A 12 0.24 1.98 7.61
C VAL A 12 0.79 0.56 7.76
N GLY A 13 1.96 0.27 7.16
CA GLY A 13 2.61 -1.04 7.29
C GLY A 13 2.40 -2.00 6.12
N LYS A 14 1.96 -1.53 4.94
CA LYS A 14 1.70 -2.39 3.77
C LYS A 14 2.82 -3.38 3.45
N SER A 15 4.06 -2.91 3.38
CA SER A 15 5.22 -3.77 3.04
C SER A 15 5.55 -4.77 4.16
N THR A 16 5.42 -4.36 5.43
CA THR A 16 5.68 -5.24 6.59
C THR A 16 4.59 -6.29 6.72
N ILE A 17 3.33 -5.84 6.82
CA ILE A 17 2.17 -6.73 6.96
C ILE A 17 2.05 -7.63 5.72
N GLY A 18 2.23 -7.06 4.52
CA GLY A 18 2.12 -7.80 3.27
C GLY A 18 3.11 -8.96 3.16
N ARG A 19 4.34 -8.80 3.61
CA ARG A 19 5.33 -9.89 3.66
C ARG A 19 4.91 -10.99 4.63
N LEU A 20 4.47 -10.64 5.83
CA LEU A 20 4.00 -11.59 6.83
C LEU A 20 2.77 -12.36 6.36
N VAL A 21 1.80 -11.67 5.73
CA VAL A 21 0.63 -12.31 5.13
C VAL A 21 1.05 -13.26 4.03
N ALA A 22 1.87 -12.80 3.07
CA ALA A 22 2.29 -13.60 1.93
C ALA A 22 3.05 -14.87 2.36
N GLU A 23 3.97 -14.74 3.33
CA GLU A 23 4.68 -15.89 3.92
C GLU A 23 3.71 -16.89 4.56
N ARG A 24 2.69 -16.40 5.29
CA ARG A 24 1.75 -17.25 6.03
C ARG A 24 0.78 -18.01 5.13
N VAL A 25 0.42 -17.44 3.98
CA VAL A 25 -0.52 -18.04 3.01
C VAL A 25 0.15 -18.50 1.73
N GLU A 26 1.47 -18.62 1.74
CA GLU A 26 2.32 -19.15 0.65
C GLU A 26 2.14 -18.40 -0.69
N LEU A 27 2.00 -17.06 -0.62
CA LEU A 27 1.95 -16.20 -1.79
C LEU A 27 3.31 -15.55 -2.09
N THR A 28 3.54 -15.22 -3.35
CA THR A 28 4.64 -14.33 -3.74
C THR A 28 4.35 -12.91 -3.24
N PHE A 29 5.34 -12.25 -2.62
CA PHE A 29 5.21 -10.85 -2.21
C PHE A 29 5.88 -9.90 -3.20
N VAL A 30 5.15 -8.88 -3.63
CA VAL A 30 5.66 -7.79 -4.47
C VAL A 30 5.32 -6.43 -3.84
N ASP A 31 6.33 -5.57 -3.70
CA ASP A 31 6.16 -4.15 -3.38
C ASP A 31 6.34 -3.34 -4.68
N THR A 32 5.31 -2.59 -5.10
CA THR A 32 5.34 -1.88 -6.39
C THR A 32 6.41 -0.81 -6.45
N ASP A 33 6.74 -0.18 -5.32
CA ASP A 33 7.78 0.83 -5.26
C ASP A 33 9.14 0.18 -5.55
N LEU A 34 9.47 -0.92 -4.88
CA LEU A 34 10.69 -1.70 -5.11
C LEU A 34 10.73 -2.32 -6.51
N PHE A 35 9.60 -2.79 -7.02
CA PHE A 35 9.50 -3.36 -8.36
C PHE A 35 9.85 -2.32 -9.43
N VAL A 36 9.34 -1.10 -9.31
CA VAL A 36 9.65 0.01 -10.22
C VAL A 36 11.11 0.44 -10.08
N GLU A 37 11.63 0.57 -8.86
CA GLU A 37 13.04 0.93 -8.63
C GLU A 37 14.00 -0.11 -9.23
N SER A 38 13.72 -1.39 -9.05
CA SER A 38 14.50 -2.48 -9.63
C SER A 38 14.48 -2.46 -11.16
N ARG A 39 13.29 -2.25 -11.76
CA ARG A 39 13.12 -2.23 -13.22
C ARG A 39 13.88 -1.09 -13.89
N TYR A 40 13.87 0.09 -13.28
CA TYR A 40 14.50 1.29 -13.86
C TYR A 40 15.90 1.58 -13.31
N HIS A 41 16.42 0.71 -12.41
CA HIS A 41 17.72 0.87 -11.76
C HIS A 41 17.94 2.27 -11.17
N ALA A 42 16.88 2.84 -10.61
CA ALA A 42 16.87 4.19 -10.04
C ALA A 42 15.88 4.30 -8.89
N SER A 43 16.19 5.10 -7.88
CA SER A 43 15.23 5.39 -6.80
C SER A 43 14.04 6.22 -7.32
N ILE A 44 12.89 6.07 -6.67
CA ILE A 44 11.70 6.88 -6.97
C ILE A 44 12.02 8.37 -6.90
N SER A 45 12.78 8.80 -5.89
CA SER A 45 13.21 10.20 -5.75
C SER A 45 14.01 10.67 -6.95
N SER A 46 14.96 9.86 -7.44
CA SER A 46 15.76 10.17 -8.62
C SER A 46 14.90 10.22 -9.88
N MET A 47 13.97 9.29 -10.03
CA MET A 47 13.04 9.27 -11.17
C MET A 47 12.15 10.50 -11.21
N VAL A 48 11.59 10.90 -10.05
CA VAL A 48 10.74 12.10 -9.94
C VAL A 48 11.56 13.36 -10.19
N ALA A 49 12.77 13.46 -9.65
CA ALA A 49 13.65 14.61 -9.86
C ALA A 49 14.08 14.76 -11.33
N CYS A 50 14.38 13.65 -11.99
CA CYS A 50 14.83 13.65 -13.38
C CYS A 50 13.70 13.88 -14.39
N CYS A 51 12.56 13.26 -14.19
CA CYS A 51 11.53 13.13 -15.23
C CYS A 51 10.16 13.72 -14.84
N GLY A 52 10.00 14.18 -13.60
CA GLY A 52 8.74 14.67 -13.05
C GLY A 52 7.80 13.56 -12.59
N ILE A 53 6.82 13.97 -11.79
CA ILE A 53 5.86 13.05 -11.15
C ILE A 53 5.00 12.30 -12.18
N ASP A 54 4.56 12.96 -13.24
CA ASP A 54 3.67 12.34 -14.24
C ASP A 54 4.35 11.19 -15.00
N LYS A 55 5.63 11.34 -15.33
CA LYS A 55 6.38 10.24 -15.95
C LYS A 55 6.61 9.09 -14.98
N PHE A 56 6.85 9.40 -13.71
CA PHE A 56 6.92 8.37 -12.68
C PHE A 56 5.58 7.62 -12.56
N ARG A 57 4.45 8.31 -12.51
CA ARG A 57 3.12 7.70 -12.45
C ARG A 57 2.82 6.79 -13.65
N LYS A 58 3.27 7.16 -14.84
CA LYS A 58 3.17 6.28 -16.02
C LYS A 58 4.00 4.99 -15.86
N ARG A 59 5.16 5.07 -15.20
CA ARG A 59 6.00 3.89 -14.89
C ARG A 59 5.35 2.98 -13.84
N GLU A 60 4.81 3.56 -12.78
CA GLU A 60 4.02 2.81 -11.77
C GLU A 60 2.84 2.10 -12.41
N ARG A 61 2.10 2.81 -13.29
CA ARG A 61 0.98 2.22 -14.01
C ARG A 61 1.41 1.08 -14.92
N ALA A 62 2.50 1.22 -15.65
CA ALA A 62 3.02 0.13 -16.49
C ALA A 62 3.38 -1.10 -15.65
N ALA A 63 3.97 -0.91 -14.49
CA ALA A 63 4.24 -1.98 -13.53
C ALA A 63 2.94 -2.62 -13.01
N LEU A 64 1.93 -1.81 -12.66
CA LEU A 64 0.62 -2.33 -12.25
C LEU A 64 0.00 -3.21 -13.33
N LEU A 65 -0.06 -2.74 -14.59
CA LEU A 65 -0.67 -3.47 -15.70
C LEU A 65 -0.05 -4.86 -15.92
N GLU A 66 1.25 -5.00 -15.67
CA GLU A 66 1.93 -6.29 -15.69
C GLU A 66 1.53 -7.14 -14.48
N LEU A 67 1.53 -6.56 -13.28
CA LEU A 67 1.20 -7.23 -12.04
C LEU A 67 -0.29 -7.64 -11.94
N LEU A 68 -1.19 -7.05 -12.73
CA LEU A 68 -2.59 -7.49 -12.80
C LEU A 68 -2.73 -8.95 -13.30
N GLN A 69 -1.74 -9.47 -14.01
CA GLN A 69 -1.71 -10.84 -14.52
C GLN A 69 -0.96 -11.82 -13.60
N ALA A 70 -0.44 -11.34 -12.48
CA ALA A 70 0.28 -12.19 -11.54
C ALA A 70 -0.70 -13.09 -10.79
N GLU A 71 -0.42 -14.38 -10.77
CA GLU A 71 -1.16 -15.35 -9.96
C GLU A 71 -0.46 -15.57 -8.61
N ASP A 72 -1.22 -15.97 -7.60
CA ASP A 72 -0.71 -16.31 -6.27
C ASP A 72 0.24 -15.26 -5.70
N THR A 73 -0.13 -13.99 -5.87
CA THR A 73 0.73 -12.86 -5.53
C THR A 73 0.00 -11.83 -4.67
N LEU A 74 0.66 -11.39 -3.60
CA LEU A 74 0.25 -10.27 -2.77
C LEU A 74 1.08 -9.04 -3.13
N ILE A 75 0.41 -7.98 -3.54
CA ILE A 75 1.02 -6.76 -4.08
C ILE A 75 0.76 -5.60 -3.13
N ALA A 76 1.80 -5.10 -2.45
CA ALA A 76 1.75 -3.87 -1.70
C ALA A 76 1.95 -2.68 -2.64
N THR A 77 0.95 -1.78 -2.72
CA THR A 77 1.00 -0.67 -3.66
C THR A 77 1.65 0.58 -3.08
N GLY A 78 2.35 1.34 -3.92
CA GLY A 78 2.66 2.74 -3.62
C GLY A 78 1.37 3.53 -3.34
N GLY A 79 1.39 4.42 -2.33
CA GLY A 79 0.16 5.07 -1.86
C GLY A 79 -0.52 5.99 -2.88
N GLY A 80 0.15 6.41 -3.94
CA GLY A 80 -0.44 7.21 -5.01
C GLY A 80 -0.92 6.38 -6.21
N LEU A 81 -0.56 5.10 -6.28
CA LEU A 81 -0.88 4.24 -7.41
C LEU A 81 -2.39 4.01 -7.59
N PRO A 82 -3.18 3.72 -6.53
CA PRO A 82 -4.62 3.47 -6.69
C PRO A 82 -5.42 4.66 -7.19
N ILE A 83 -4.96 5.89 -6.92
CA ILE A 83 -5.69 7.10 -7.28
C ILE A 83 -5.35 7.65 -8.66
N TRP A 84 -4.43 7.02 -9.39
CA TRP A 84 -3.99 7.49 -10.70
C TRP A 84 -4.83 6.86 -11.81
N GLU A 85 -5.45 7.72 -12.64
CA GLU A 85 -6.32 7.30 -13.75
C GLU A 85 -7.38 6.24 -13.30
N ASP A 86 -7.48 5.12 -14.02
CA ASP A 86 -8.40 4.01 -13.74
C ASP A 86 -7.75 2.85 -12.96
N ASN A 87 -6.61 3.10 -12.29
CA ASN A 87 -5.87 2.02 -11.61
C ASN A 87 -6.70 1.29 -10.56
N MET A 88 -7.53 2.02 -9.78
CA MET A 88 -8.41 1.39 -8.79
C MET A 88 -9.43 0.47 -9.44
N ASP A 89 -10.03 0.90 -10.56
CA ASP A 89 -10.99 0.09 -11.31
C ASP A 89 -10.34 -1.19 -11.84
N ARG A 90 -9.12 -1.07 -12.34
CA ARG A 90 -8.35 -2.23 -12.81
C ARG A 90 -8.00 -3.21 -11.71
N MET A 91 -7.57 -2.73 -10.55
CA MET A 91 -7.29 -3.60 -9.40
C MET A 91 -8.56 -4.33 -8.95
N LEU A 92 -9.69 -3.63 -8.83
CA LEU A 92 -10.98 -4.20 -8.44
C LEU A 92 -11.49 -5.25 -9.45
N ALA A 93 -11.24 -5.04 -10.75
CA ALA A 93 -11.66 -5.96 -11.79
C ALA A 93 -10.79 -7.24 -11.88
N ASN A 94 -9.53 -7.17 -11.45
CA ASN A 94 -8.56 -8.26 -11.65
C ASN A 94 -8.12 -8.97 -10.37
N GLY A 95 -8.46 -8.46 -9.18
CA GLY A 95 -8.04 -9.05 -7.92
C GLY A 95 -8.85 -8.58 -6.72
N LEU A 96 -8.44 -8.98 -5.54
CA LEU A 96 -9.02 -8.54 -4.28
C LEU A 96 -8.23 -7.37 -3.72
N VAL A 97 -8.88 -6.24 -3.50
CA VAL A 97 -8.27 -5.03 -2.93
C VAL A 97 -8.58 -4.94 -1.45
N VAL A 98 -7.54 -4.90 -0.65
CA VAL A 98 -7.57 -4.80 0.81
C VAL A 98 -7.03 -3.44 1.24
N TYR A 99 -7.85 -2.64 1.89
CA TYR A 99 -7.46 -1.34 2.44
C TYR A 99 -7.03 -1.47 3.90
N LEU A 100 -5.76 -1.23 4.15
CA LEU A 100 -5.22 -1.10 5.51
C LEU A 100 -5.45 0.33 6.00
N ARG A 101 -6.36 0.50 6.95
CA ARG A 101 -6.78 1.78 7.50
C ARG A 101 -6.24 1.97 8.93
N SER A 102 -5.64 3.11 9.20
CA SER A 102 -5.13 3.44 10.56
C SER A 102 -5.44 4.90 10.88
N PRO A 103 -5.67 5.25 12.15
CA PRO A 103 -5.82 6.64 12.58
C PRO A 103 -4.63 7.51 12.15
N LEU A 104 -4.90 8.74 11.72
CA LEU A 104 -3.86 9.66 11.21
C LEU A 104 -2.78 9.95 12.25
N ASP A 105 -3.13 10.02 13.53
CA ASP A 105 -2.18 10.28 14.60
C ASP A 105 -1.16 9.13 14.76
N LEU A 106 -1.61 7.87 14.63
CA LEU A 106 -0.73 6.70 14.64
C LEU A 106 0.18 6.68 13.40
N LEU A 107 -0.36 7.06 12.24
CA LEU A 107 0.43 7.15 11.02
C LEU A 107 1.47 8.27 11.11
N ALA A 108 1.10 9.42 11.70
CA ALA A 108 2.02 10.54 11.89
C ALA A 108 3.17 10.16 12.82
N GLU A 109 2.90 9.49 13.94
CA GLU A 109 3.92 8.98 14.86
C GLU A 109 4.92 8.07 14.14
N ARG A 110 4.42 7.07 13.39
CA ARG A 110 5.25 6.11 12.65
C ARG A 110 6.05 6.79 11.54
N LEU A 111 5.39 7.62 10.73
CA LEU A 111 6.03 8.26 9.60
C LEU A 111 7.09 9.27 10.06
N TYR A 112 6.84 9.97 11.17
CA TYR A 112 7.81 10.87 11.78
C TYR A 112 9.06 10.13 12.27
N THR A 113 8.91 8.95 12.85
CA THR A 113 10.05 8.12 13.33
C THR A 113 10.97 7.72 12.18
N VAL A 114 10.42 7.41 10.99
CA VAL A 114 11.19 6.97 9.80
C VAL A 114 11.37 8.07 8.75
N ARG A 115 11.07 9.33 9.08
CA ARG A 115 11.02 10.45 8.11
C ARG A 115 12.31 10.66 7.33
N ALA A 116 13.47 10.41 7.95
CA ALA A 116 14.77 10.59 7.30
C ALA A 116 14.92 9.75 6.02
N THR A 117 14.20 8.63 5.91
CA THR A 117 14.19 7.74 4.73
C THR A 117 13.05 8.05 3.76
N ARG A 118 12.22 9.08 4.04
CA ARG A 118 11.01 9.42 3.30
C ARG A 118 11.05 10.86 2.79
N PRO A 119 11.49 11.10 1.53
CA PRO A 119 11.69 12.46 0.99
C PRO A 119 10.51 13.41 1.18
N ALA A 120 9.28 12.92 1.05
CA ALA A 120 8.06 13.74 1.19
C ALA A 120 7.86 14.35 2.59
N VAL A 121 8.55 13.81 3.62
CA VAL A 121 8.39 14.23 5.02
C VAL A 121 9.72 14.41 5.75
N ALA A 122 10.85 14.28 5.06
CA ALA A 122 12.20 14.26 5.65
C ALA A 122 12.48 15.46 6.57
N GLU A 123 12.08 16.66 6.14
CA GLU A 123 12.33 17.91 6.85
C GLU A 123 11.13 18.41 7.67
N LYS A 124 10.04 17.63 7.74
CA LYS A 124 8.82 18.04 8.42
C LYS A 124 8.87 17.79 9.93
N THR A 125 8.29 18.71 10.68
CA THR A 125 7.95 18.51 12.09
C THR A 125 6.84 17.47 12.24
N HIS A 126 6.60 16.98 13.46
CA HIS A 126 5.53 16.00 13.70
C HIS A 126 4.15 16.54 13.30
N SER A 127 3.85 17.83 13.59
CA SER A 127 2.60 18.47 13.18
C SER A 127 2.46 18.52 11.67
N GLU A 128 3.52 18.97 10.96
CA GLU A 128 3.52 19.03 9.49
C GLU A 128 3.41 17.65 8.82
N VAL A 129 3.90 16.58 9.46
CA VAL A 129 3.68 15.21 8.99
C VAL A 129 2.20 14.84 9.10
N ARG A 130 1.55 15.21 10.19
CA ARG A 130 0.12 14.99 10.39
C ARG A 130 -0.72 15.75 9.36
N ASP A 131 -0.44 17.03 9.16
CA ASP A 131 -1.13 17.88 8.16
C ASP A 131 -0.94 17.32 6.74
N TYR A 132 0.27 16.86 6.42
CA TYR A 132 0.55 16.17 5.16
C TYR A 132 -0.31 14.92 5.00
N LEU A 133 -0.39 14.07 6.03
CA LEU A 133 -1.20 12.85 6.00
C LEU A 133 -2.69 13.18 5.84
N GLU A 134 -3.20 14.20 6.51
CA GLU A 134 -4.58 14.68 6.38
C GLU A 134 -4.88 15.11 4.94
N SER A 135 -4.02 15.97 4.37
CA SER A 135 -4.16 16.45 2.99
C SER A 135 -4.16 15.32 1.94
N ILE A 136 -3.31 14.29 2.12
CA ILE A 136 -3.30 13.16 1.18
C ILE A 136 -4.42 12.17 1.45
N SER A 137 -4.89 12.05 2.69
CA SER A 137 -6.04 11.21 3.07
C SER A 137 -7.31 11.69 2.38
N GLU A 138 -7.61 12.98 2.44
CA GLU A 138 -8.78 13.58 1.78
C GLU A 138 -8.85 13.25 0.29
N LYS A 139 -7.69 13.27 -0.39
CA LYS A 139 -7.59 12.97 -1.82
C LYS A 139 -7.70 11.48 -2.15
N ARG A 140 -7.32 10.60 -1.20
CA ARG A 140 -7.21 9.14 -1.44
C ARG A 140 -8.39 8.37 -0.90
N GLU A 141 -9.03 8.82 0.16
CA GLU A 141 -10.16 8.14 0.78
C GLU A 141 -11.30 7.81 -0.19
N PRO A 142 -11.70 8.68 -1.15
CA PRO A 142 -12.73 8.35 -2.14
C PRO A 142 -12.38 7.13 -3.02
N TYR A 143 -11.09 6.85 -3.20
CA TYR A 143 -10.62 5.67 -3.93
C TYR A 143 -10.45 4.48 -3.00
N TYR A 144 -9.81 4.68 -1.85
CA TYR A 144 -9.48 3.61 -0.92
C TYR A 144 -10.74 2.97 -0.30
N SER A 145 -11.78 3.75 -0.03
CA SER A 145 -13.06 3.26 0.49
C SER A 145 -13.81 2.33 -0.47
N ARG A 146 -13.38 2.23 -1.72
CA ARG A 146 -13.92 1.29 -2.71
C ARG A 146 -13.33 -0.13 -2.59
N ALA A 147 -12.34 -0.33 -1.73
CA ALA A 147 -11.76 -1.65 -1.49
C ALA A 147 -12.82 -2.65 -0.98
N GLN A 148 -12.73 -3.89 -1.44
CA GLN A 148 -13.67 -4.96 -1.05
C GLN A 148 -13.50 -5.35 0.43
N VAL A 149 -12.26 -5.23 0.96
CA VAL A 149 -11.95 -5.52 2.35
C VAL A 149 -11.29 -4.31 3.00
N VAL A 150 -11.77 -3.90 4.18
CA VAL A 150 -11.14 -2.83 4.97
C VAL A 150 -10.71 -3.41 6.31
N VAL A 151 -9.41 -3.29 6.63
CA VAL A 151 -8.83 -3.80 7.87
C VAL A 151 -8.29 -2.65 8.70
N PRO A 152 -8.82 -2.43 9.92
CA PRO A 152 -8.28 -1.44 10.83
C PRO A 152 -6.92 -1.90 11.38
N ILE A 153 -5.89 -1.05 11.25
CA ILE A 153 -4.55 -1.33 11.74
C ILE A 153 -4.23 -0.45 12.94
N GLY A 154 -3.98 -1.09 14.07
CA GLY A 154 -3.56 -0.47 15.33
C GLY A 154 -2.07 -0.12 15.38
N HIS A 155 -1.45 -0.20 16.55
CA HIS A 155 -0.02 -0.02 16.72
C HIS A 155 0.78 -1.14 16.00
N LEU A 156 2.00 -0.81 15.56
CA LEU A 156 2.97 -1.74 14.98
C LEU A 156 4.36 -1.41 15.57
N ARG A 157 4.47 -1.50 16.90
CA ARG A 157 5.68 -1.16 17.67
C ARG A 157 6.56 -2.37 17.95
N SER A 158 6.01 -3.57 17.78
CA SER A 158 6.68 -4.83 18.03
C SER A 158 6.38 -5.84 16.92
N ALA A 159 7.25 -6.85 16.80
CA ALA A 159 7.04 -7.96 15.88
C ALA A 159 5.77 -8.78 16.21
N GLU A 160 5.30 -8.73 17.45
CA GLU A 160 4.05 -9.38 17.87
C GLU A 160 2.84 -8.62 17.30
N GLU A 161 2.77 -7.30 17.48
CA GLU A 161 1.73 -6.46 16.91
C GLU A 161 1.68 -6.52 15.37
N GLU A 162 2.85 -6.65 14.71
CA GLU A 162 2.92 -6.84 13.27
C GLU A 162 2.34 -8.20 12.82
N ARG A 163 2.60 -9.27 13.57
CA ARG A 163 2.01 -10.60 13.31
C ARG A 163 0.51 -10.61 13.56
N GLU A 164 0.04 -10.00 14.64
CA GLU A 164 -1.39 -9.87 14.93
C GLU A 164 -2.11 -9.11 13.82
N ALA A 165 -1.52 -8.01 13.33
CA ALA A 165 -2.08 -7.27 12.20
C ALA A 165 -2.11 -8.12 10.91
N ALA A 166 -1.11 -8.96 10.68
CA ALA A 166 -1.10 -9.88 9.53
C ALA A 166 -2.20 -10.95 9.66
N GLU A 167 -2.40 -11.53 10.84
CA GLU A 167 -3.49 -12.48 11.09
C GLU A 167 -4.87 -11.82 10.89
N GLN A 168 -5.07 -10.59 11.37
CA GLN A 168 -6.31 -9.85 11.14
C GLN A 168 -6.59 -9.65 9.63
N VAL A 169 -5.56 -9.38 8.85
CA VAL A 169 -5.69 -9.26 7.38
C VAL A 169 -6.07 -10.60 6.75
N ILE A 170 -5.41 -11.71 7.15
CA ILE A 170 -5.71 -13.06 6.65
C ILE A 170 -7.16 -13.43 6.97
N GLU A 171 -7.60 -13.18 8.20
CA GLU A 171 -8.95 -13.52 8.66
C GLU A 171 -10.02 -12.70 7.90
N ALA A 172 -9.76 -11.41 7.68
CA ALA A 172 -10.65 -10.54 6.90
C ALA A 172 -10.77 -10.99 5.44
N ILE A 173 -9.66 -11.38 4.81
CA ILE A 173 -9.63 -11.91 3.45
C ILE A 173 -10.43 -13.22 3.38
N ARG A 174 -10.18 -14.16 4.29
CA ARG A 174 -10.88 -15.45 4.35
C ARG A 174 -12.39 -15.26 4.48
N HIS A 175 -12.80 -14.42 5.41
CA HIS A 175 -14.23 -14.14 5.64
C HIS A 175 -14.91 -13.50 4.40
N HIS A 176 -14.18 -12.66 3.66
CA HIS A 176 -14.70 -12.08 2.42
C HIS A 176 -14.89 -13.16 1.34
N MET A 177 -13.90 -14.04 1.15
CA MET A 177 -13.97 -15.13 0.17
C MET A 177 -15.09 -16.12 0.47
N GLU A 178 -15.30 -16.50 1.74
CA GLU A 178 -16.38 -17.37 2.18
C GLU A 178 -17.78 -16.79 1.87
N LYS A 179 -17.91 -15.46 1.85
CA LYS A 179 -19.18 -14.78 1.51
C LYS A 179 -19.42 -14.69 0.00
N GLU A 180 -18.39 -14.67 -0.82
CA GLU A 180 -18.53 -14.68 -2.27
C GLU A 180 -18.89 -16.08 -2.81
N ASP A 181 -18.50 -17.14 -2.08
CA ASP A 181 -18.76 -18.53 -2.45
C ASP A 181 -20.14 -19.03 -1.95
N ALA A 182 -20.84 -18.27 -1.12
CA ALA A 182 -22.13 -18.63 -0.50
C ALA A 182 -23.33 -18.05 -1.26
#